data_2f347c0691b987e63c08a7d94e866d14
#
_entry.id   2f347c0691b987e63c08a7d94e866d14
#
_cell.length_a   1.000
_cell.length_b   1.000
_cell.length_c   1.000
_cell.angle_alpha   90.00
_cell.angle_beta   90.00
_cell.angle_gamma   90.00
#
_symmetry.space_group_name_H-M   'P 1'
#
loop_
_entity.id
_entity.type
_entity.pdbx_description
1 polymer ?
#
loop_
_entity_poly.entity_id
_entity_poly.type
_entity_poly.pdbx_seq_one_letter_code
_entity_poly.pdbx_strand_id
1 'polypeptide(L)'
;IAAPGHDMEALVYYNPERRILISGDAFWQNGFGVAFPDLLGQADGLAATRATLEHLATLAVDWVIPGHGSPFQDVGEAFAKAFGKLAHFEANLDHLAWHAIKVIVSFAIMERRSLARDEVAPFLAGLTFANEVNARYLRLSAEDLATRVVRDLLARGVKL
;
A
#
# COMPACT_ATOMS: atom_id res chain seq x y z
N ILE A 1 -18.12 0.19 9.94
CA ILE A 1 -18.12 -0.78 8.82
C ILE A 1 -16.80 -1.51 8.86
N ALA A 2 -16.81 -2.86 8.83
CA ALA A 2 -15.59 -3.65 8.65
C ALA A 2 -15.01 -3.43 7.25
N ALA A 3 -13.70 -3.30 7.17
CA ALA A 3 -12.99 -2.98 5.92
C ALA A 3 -11.68 -3.80 5.82
N PRO A 4 -11.78 -5.14 5.84
CA PRO A 4 -10.60 -6.00 5.78
C PRO A 4 -9.84 -5.84 4.46
N GLY A 5 -8.51 -6.09 4.50
CA GLY A 5 -7.63 -6.03 3.33
C GLY A 5 -6.20 -5.70 3.71
N HIS A 6 -5.86 -4.44 3.85
CA HIS A 6 -4.56 -3.99 4.38
C HIS A 6 -4.31 -4.56 5.80
N ASP A 7 -5.30 -4.46 6.64
CA ASP A 7 -5.42 -5.11 7.94
C ASP A 7 -6.77 -5.85 7.95
N MET A 8 -6.78 -7.11 8.38
CA MET A 8 -7.98 -7.96 8.37
C MET A 8 -9.02 -7.53 9.40
N GLU A 9 -8.64 -6.74 10.40
CA GLU A 9 -9.52 -6.19 11.43
C GLU A 9 -9.81 -4.69 11.23
N ALA A 10 -9.44 -4.13 10.09
CA ALA A 10 -9.63 -2.71 9.81
C ALA A 10 -11.10 -2.29 9.84
N LEU A 11 -11.33 -1.08 10.33
CA LEU A 11 -12.64 -0.43 10.36
C LEU A 11 -12.59 0.91 9.62
N VAL A 12 -13.69 1.24 8.96
CA VAL A 12 -13.95 2.58 8.43
C VAL A 12 -15.20 3.17 9.10
N TYR A 13 -15.28 4.49 9.13
CA TYR A 13 -16.42 5.19 9.73
C TYR A 13 -17.14 5.98 8.65
N TYR A 14 -18.45 5.78 8.52
CA TYR A 14 -19.28 6.46 7.54
C TYR A 14 -20.41 7.24 8.21
N ASN A 15 -20.51 8.52 7.87
CA ASN A 15 -21.62 9.36 8.26
C ASN A 15 -22.56 9.57 7.05
N PRO A 16 -23.74 8.94 7.02
CA PRO A 16 -24.66 9.03 5.89
C PRO A 16 -25.32 10.40 5.71
N GLU A 17 -25.53 11.13 6.83
CA GLU A 17 -26.15 12.47 6.76
C GLU A 17 -25.21 13.50 6.11
N ARG A 18 -23.93 13.42 6.41
CA ARG A 18 -22.88 14.30 5.87
C ARG A 18 -22.19 13.73 4.65
N ARG A 19 -22.43 12.44 4.33
CA ARG A 19 -21.80 11.70 3.25
C ARG A 19 -20.29 11.72 3.33
N ILE A 20 -19.76 11.59 4.56
CA ILE A 20 -18.31 11.58 4.87
C ILE A 20 -17.89 10.16 5.22
N LEU A 21 -16.82 9.70 4.59
CA LEU A 21 -16.14 8.43 4.88
C LEU A 21 -14.75 8.71 5.48
N ILE A 22 -14.51 8.23 6.70
CA ILE A 22 -13.16 8.14 7.28
C ILE A 22 -12.66 6.75 6.95
N SER A 23 -11.76 6.65 5.98
CA SER A 23 -11.41 5.38 5.34
C SER A 23 -10.15 4.69 5.88
N GLY A 24 -9.37 5.36 6.76
CA GLY A 24 -8.09 4.82 7.20
C GLY A 24 -7.23 4.40 6.00
N ASP A 25 -6.70 3.18 6.06
CA ASP A 25 -5.86 2.62 4.99
C ASP A 25 -6.62 1.73 4.00
N ALA A 26 -7.94 1.58 4.21
CA ALA A 26 -8.78 0.83 3.28
C ALA A 26 -8.98 1.55 1.93
N PHE A 27 -8.96 2.90 1.91
CA PHE A 27 -9.19 3.66 0.69
C PHE A 27 -8.55 5.06 0.73
N TRP A 28 -7.76 5.37 -0.29
CA TRP A 28 -7.05 6.64 -0.49
C TRP A 28 -7.38 7.25 -1.85
N GLN A 29 -7.01 8.50 -2.08
CA GLN A 29 -7.17 9.17 -3.38
C GLN A 29 -6.45 8.43 -4.53
N ASN A 30 -5.34 7.74 -4.22
CA ASN A 30 -4.54 7.02 -5.21
C ASN A 30 -4.43 5.51 -4.90
N GLY A 31 -5.48 4.92 -4.32
CA GLY A 31 -5.54 3.49 -4.04
C GLY A 31 -5.88 3.14 -2.60
N PHE A 32 -5.09 2.27 -1.99
CA PHE A 32 -5.30 1.70 -0.65
C PHE A 32 -3.96 1.28 -0.05
N GLY A 33 -3.94 0.94 1.24
CA GLY A 33 -2.79 0.40 1.95
C GLY A 33 -2.26 -0.92 1.38
N VAL A 34 -1.04 -1.30 1.72
CA VAL A 34 -0.44 -2.54 1.21
C VAL A 34 -1.18 -3.76 1.76
N ALA A 35 -1.62 -4.67 0.91
CA ALA A 35 -2.19 -5.96 1.32
C ALA A 35 -1.05 -6.93 1.73
N PHE A 36 -0.60 -6.84 2.97
CA PHE A 36 0.48 -7.69 3.51
C PHE A 36 0.12 -9.18 3.63
N PRO A 37 -1.14 -9.58 3.95
CA PRO A 37 -1.49 -10.99 4.13
C PRO A 37 -1.11 -11.88 2.96
N ASP A 38 -1.33 -11.42 1.72
CA ASP A 38 -0.99 -12.18 0.50
C ASP A 38 0.52 -12.44 0.39
N LEU A 39 1.35 -11.45 0.76
CA LEU A 39 2.80 -11.55 0.69
C LEU A 39 3.37 -12.49 1.75
N LEU A 40 2.69 -12.62 2.87
CA LEU A 40 3.09 -13.49 3.98
C LEU A 40 2.54 -14.92 3.85
N GLY A 41 1.74 -15.20 2.81
CA GLY A 41 1.06 -16.49 2.64
C GLY A 41 -0.03 -16.72 3.70
N GLN A 42 -0.52 -15.65 4.30
CA GLN A 42 -1.72 -15.60 5.12
C GLN A 42 -2.92 -15.33 4.18
N ALA A 43 -4.15 -15.50 4.67
CA ALA A 43 -5.34 -15.43 3.81
C ALA A 43 -5.46 -14.14 2.95
N ASP A 44 -6.09 -14.26 1.88
CA ASP A 44 -6.78 -13.44 0.85
C ASP A 44 -6.95 -11.92 1.11
N GLY A 45 -5.89 -11.18 1.46
CA GLY A 45 -5.93 -9.74 1.69
C GLY A 45 -6.38 -8.95 0.46
N LEU A 46 -5.95 -9.34 -0.76
CA LEU A 46 -6.40 -8.70 -2.00
C LEU A 46 -7.89 -8.96 -2.28
N ALA A 47 -8.37 -10.19 -2.06
CA ALA A 47 -9.79 -10.52 -2.21
C ALA A 47 -10.65 -9.76 -1.17
N ALA A 48 -10.17 -9.65 0.07
CA ALA A 48 -10.80 -8.85 1.11
C ALA A 48 -10.81 -7.35 0.76
N THR A 49 -9.70 -6.82 0.23
CA THR A 49 -9.61 -5.44 -0.27
C THR A 49 -10.62 -5.19 -1.38
N ARG A 50 -10.78 -6.15 -2.31
CA ARG A 50 -11.78 -6.06 -3.39
C ARG A 50 -13.18 -5.94 -2.82
N ALA A 51 -13.58 -6.85 -1.94
CA ALA A 51 -14.91 -6.85 -1.33
C ALA A 51 -15.17 -5.55 -0.53
N THR A 52 -14.15 -5.07 0.18
CA THR A 52 -14.20 -3.78 0.89
C THR A 52 -14.44 -2.63 -0.07
N LEU A 53 -13.65 -2.50 -1.14
CA LEU A 53 -13.80 -1.42 -2.13
C LEU A 53 -15.15 -1.48 -2.84
N GLU A 54 -15.62 -2.66 -3.21
CA GLU A 54 -16.93 -2.88 -3.82
C GLU A 54 -18.05 -2.44 -2.88
N HIS A 55 -17.97 -2.79 -1.60
CA HIS A 55 -18.94 -2.34 -0.61
C HIS A 55 -18.89 -0.82 -0.42
N LEU A 56 -17.72 -0.23 -0.24
CA LEU A 56 -17.58 1.22 -0.06
C LEU A 56 -18.06 2.00 -1.28
N ALA A 57 -17.89 1.47 -2.48
CA ALA A 57 -18.37 2.09 -3.72
C ALA A 57 -19.90 2.15 -3.81
N THR A 58 -20.64 1.37 -3.01
CA THR A 58 -22.11 1.46 -2.94
C THR A 58 -22.61 2.61 -2.07
N LEU A 59 -21.73 3.20 -1.25
CA LEU A 59 -22.09 4.28 -0.34
C LEU A 59 -22.16 5.63 -1.05
N ALA A 60 -23.10 6.47 -0.62
CA ALA A 60 -23.19 7.83 -1.11
C ALA A 60 -22.17 8.74 -0.40
N VAL A 61 -20.94 8.78 -0.91
CA VAL A 61 -19.81 9.52 -0.32
C VAL A 61 -19.48 10.77 -1.14
N ASP A 62 -19.41 11.93 -0.49
CA ASP A 62 -18.95 13.19 -1.08
C ASP A 62 -17.53 13.54 -0.63
N TRP A 63 -17.18 13.17 0.60
CA TRP A 63 -15.86 13.42 1.18
C TRP A 63 -15.24 12.16 1.73
N VAL A 64 -13.97 11.95 1.44
CA VAL A 64 -13.15 10.91 2.06
C VAL A 64 -12.04 11.58 2.88
N ILE A 65 -11.88 11.10 4.12
CA ILE A 65 -10.77 11.44 5.02
C ILE A 65 -9.92 10.17 5.15
N PRO A 66 -8.79 10.07 4.42
CA PRO A 66 -7.95 8.88 4.42
C PRO A 66 -6.99 8.85 5.61
N GLY A 67 -6.40 7.69 5.89
CA GLY A 67 -5.30 7.55 6.86
C GLY A 67 -4.01 8.24 6.37
N HIS A 68 -3.82 8.32 5.06
CA HIS A 68 -2.69 8.99 4.43
C HIS A 68 -3.13 9.91 3.29
N GLY A 69 -2.54 11.11 3.24
CA GLY A 69 -2.88 12.14 2.25
C GLY A 69 -3.94 13.13 2.74
N SER A 70 -4.34 14.04 1.87
CA SER A 70 -5.37 15.05 2.18
C SER A 70 -6.77 14.50 1.97
N PRO A 71 -7.79 15.03 2.68
CA PRO A 71 -9.19 14.77 2.35
C PRO A 71 -9.49 15.11 0.89
N PHE A 72 -10.39 14.34 0.24
CA PHE A 72 -10.70 14.50 -1.17
C PHE A 72 -12.18 14.26 -1.49
N GLN A 73 -12.62 14.74 -2.66
CA GLN A 73 -14.00 14.67 -3.15
C GLN A 73 -14.14 13.92 -4.48
N ASP A 74 -13.05 13.73 -5.22
CA ASP A 74 -13.07 13.02 -6.50
C ASP A 74 -13.20 11.50 -6.31
N VAL A 75 -14.26 11.09 -5.57
CA VAL A 75 -14.45 9.74 -5.04
C VAL A 75 -14.54 8.71 -6.17
N GLY A 76 -15.26 9.03 -7.26
CA GLY A 76 -15.39 8.12 -8.41
C GLY A 76 -14.05 7.86 -9.11
N GLU A 77 -13.23 8.88 -9.30
CA GLU A 77 -11.91 8.76 -9.89
C GLU A 77 -10.97 7.96 -8.95
N ALA A 78 -11.05 8.21 -7.64
CA ALA A 78 -10.27 7.49 -6.65
C ALA A 78 -10.63 5.99 -6.62
N PHE A 79 -11.90 5.60 -6.72
CA PHE A 79 -12.29 4.20 -6.87
C PHE A 79 -11.76 3.59 -8.15
N ALA A 80 -11.83 4.27 -9.28
CA ALA A 80 -11.27 3.77 -10.54
C ALA A 80 -9.76 3.49 -10.41
N LYS A 81 -9.00 4.39 -9.75
CA LYS A 81 -7.58 4.19 -9.46
C LYS A 81 -7.35 3.01 -8.51
N ALA A 82 -8.16 2.88 -7.45
CA ALA A 82 -8.05 1.79 -6.49
C ALA A 82 -8.31 0.44 -7.14
N PHE A 83 -9.37 0.29 -7.94
CA PHE A 83 -9.63 -0.95 -8.68
C PHE A 83 -8.57 -1.27 -9.73
N GLY A 84 -8.04 -0.26 -10.44
CA GLY A 84 -6.93 -0.45 -11.37
C GLY A 84 -5.65 -0.94 -10.68
N LYS A 85 -5.31 -0.37 -9.51
CA LYS A 85 -4.18 -0.81 -8.69
C LYS A 85 -4.40 -2.23 -8.16
N LEU A 86 -5.62 -2.54 -7.71
CA LEU A 86 -5.97 -3.86 -7.22
C LEU A 86 -5.82 -4.92 -8.32
N ALA A 87 -6.41 -4.69 -9.50
CA ALA A 87 -6.29 -5.59 -10.64
C ALA A 87 -4.82 -5.83 -11.06
N HIS A 88 -3.98 -4.78 -10.98
CA HIS A 88 -2.54 -4.89 -11.27
C HIS A 88 -1.83 -5.82 -10.27
N PHE A 89 -2.20 -5.79 -8.99
CA PHE A 89 -1.60 -6.65 -7.96
C PHE A 89 -2.14 -8.08 -8.04
N GLU A 90 -3.44 -8.26 -8.30
CA GLU A 90 -4.05 -9.59 -8.49
C GLU A 90 -3.48 -10.34 -9.70
N ALA A 91 -3.15 -9.61 -10.78
CA ALA A 91 -2.54 -10.19 -11.96
C ALA A 91 -1.12 -10.73 -11.69
N ASN A 92 -0.38 -10.12 -10.77
CA ASN A 92 0.98 -10.54 -10.43
C ASN A 92 1.39 -10.04 -9.04
N LEU A 93 1.56 -10.95 -8.09
CA LEU A 93 2.00 -10.66 -6.72
C LEU A 93 3.43 -10.07 -6.64
N ASP A 94 4.27 -10.25 -7.66
CA ASP A 94 5.58 -9.61 -7.71
C ASP A 94 5.44 -8.08 -7.72
N HIS A 95 4.37 -7.55 -8.35
CA HIS A 95 4.07 -6.11 -8.34
C HIS A 95 3.72 -5.63 -6.93
N LEU A 96 2.89 -6.40 -6.20
CA LEU A 96 2.56 -6.11 -4.81
C LEU A 96 3.81 -6.18 -3.92
N ALA A 97 4.61 -7.24 -4.08
CA ALA A 97 5.86 -7.44 -3.35
C ALA A 97 6.83 -6.27 -3.56
N TRP A 98 7.01 -5.88 -4.82
CA TRP A 98 7.84 -4.73 -5.17
C TRP A 98 7.30 -3.41 -4.59
N HIS A 99 5.99 -3.23 -4.60
CA HIS A 99 5.34 -2.06 -3.99
C HIS A 99 5.57 -2.05 -2.47
N ALA A 100 5.35 -3.17 -1.78
CA ALA A 100 5.50 -3.28 -0.34
C ALA A 100 6.93 -2.95 0.14
N ILE A 101 7.95 -3.46 -0.54
CA ILE A 101 9.36 -3.17 -0.21
C ILE A 101 9.64 -1.66 -0.32
N LYS A 102 9.16 -1.01 -1.38
CA LYS A 102 9.34 0.45 -1.53
C LYS A 102 8.63 1.25 -0.46
N VAL A 103 7.43 0.82 -0.06
CA VAL A 103 6.66 1.47 1.02
C VAL A 103 7.42 1.38 2.34
N ILE A 104 7.96 0.20 2.69
CA ILE A 104 8.73 0.02 3.93
C ILE A 104 9.97 0.91 3.95
N VAL A 105 10.71 0.99 2.85
CA VAL A 105 11.89 1.89 2.77
C VAL A 105 11.45 3.36 2.86
N SER A 106 10.32 3.73 2.25
CA SER A 106 9.79 5.09 2.37
C SER A 106 9.42 5.44 3.81
N PHE A 107 8.81 4.52 4.56
CA PHE A 107 8.53 4.72 5.99
C PHE A 107 9.81 4.84 6.81
N ALA A 108 10.84 4.04 6.53
CA ALA A 108 12.12 4.16 7.22
C ALA A 108 12.78 5.53 6.98
N ILE A 109 12.67 6.07 5.76
CA ILE A 109 13.16 7.41 5.44
C ILE A 109 12.38 8.47 6.22
N MET A 110 11.05 8.34 6.29
CA MET A 110 10.21 9.28 7.05
C MET A 110 10.52 9.25 8.55
N GLU A 111 10.68 8.06 9.14
CA GLU A 111 11.01 7.87 10.54
C GLU A 111 12.38 8.45 10.90
N ARG A 112 13.40 8.15 10.09
CA ARG A 112 14.79 8.58 10.31
C ARG A 112 15.10 9.97 9.79
N ARG A 113 14.15 10.57 9.05
CA ARG A 113 14.28 11.83 8.28
C ARG A 113 15.25 11.77 7.10
N SER A 114 16.07 10.75 7.00
CA SER A 114 16.97 10.45 5.89
C SER A 114 17.38 8.97 5.96
N LEU A 115 17.76 8.42 4.82
CA LEU A 115 18.42 7.12 4.71
C LEU A 115 19.42 7.25 3.56
N ALA A 116 20.70 7.18 3.85
CA ALA A 116 21.73 7.31 2.82
C ALA A 116 21.66 6.10 1.85
N ARG A 117 22.07 6.32 0.60
CA ARG A 117 21.98 5.29 -0.46
C ARG A 117 22.71 4.00 -0.10
N ASP A 118 23.85 4.10 0.55
CA ASP A 118 24.68 3.00 1.01
C ASP A 118 24.08 2.29 2.24
N GLU A 119 23.17 2.93 2.96
CA GLU A 119 22.43 2.33 4.08
C GLU A 119 21.22 1.49 3.65
N VAL A 120 20.73 1.66 2.40
CA VAL A 120 19.53 0.94 1.93
C VAL A 120 19.75 -0.56 1.90
N ALA A 121 20.90 -1.03 1.41
CA ALA A 121 21.21 -2.47 1.36
C ALA A 121 21.29 -3.11 2.75
N PRO A 122 22.09 -2.59 3.71
CA PRO A 122 22.11 -3.14 5.07
C PRO A 122 20.76 -3.00 5.79
N PHE A 123 20.00 -1.94 5.54
CA PHE A 123 18.65 -1.78 6.07
C PHE A 123 17.73 -2.91 5.60
N LEU A 124 17.65 -3.15 4.29
CA LEU A 124 16.82 -4.23 3.73
C LEU A 124 17.26 -5.61 4.20
N ALA A 125 18.58 -5.86 4.29
CA ALA A 125 19.12 -7.12 4.78
C ALA A 125 18.76 -7.39 6.25
N GLY A 126 18.57 -6.34 7.06
CA GLY A 126 18.14 -6.44 8.45
C GLY A 126 16.64 -6.70 8.63
N LEU A 127 15.82 -6.60 7.57
CA LEU A 127 14.37 -6.77 7.64
C LEU A 127 13.94 -8.18 7.24
N THR A 128 13.46 -8.97 8.20
CA THR A 128 12.93 -10.32 7.94
C THR A 128 11.86 -10.31 6.83
N PHE A 129 10.90 -9.38 6.91
CA PHE A 129 9.87 -9.23 5.89
C PHE A 129 10.45 -9.02 4.49
N ALA A 130 11.42 -8.10 4.33
CA ALA A 130 11.99 -7.81 3.01
C ALA A 130 12.74 -9.02 2.44
N ASN A 131 13.44 -9.76 3.30
CA ASN A 131 14.17 -10.98 2.91
C ASN A 131 13.20 -12.10 2.48
N GLU A 132 12.12 -12.35 3.24
CA GLU A 132 11.12 -13.35 2.90
C GLU A 132 10.38 -13.02 1.60
N VAL A 133 9.93 -11.77 1.45
CA VAL A 133 9.22 -11.29 0.26
C VAL A 133 10.15 -11.33 -0.96
N ASN A 134 11.40 -10.89 -0.81
CA ASN A 134 12.38 -10.97 -1.91
C ASN A 134 12.65 -12.43 -2.32
N ALA A 135 12.86 -13.32 -1.36
CA ALA A 135 13.12 -14.74 -1.66
C ALA A 135 11.94 -15.42 -2.38
N ARG A 136 10.72 -15.07 -2.02
CA ARG A 136 9.50 -15.69 -2.56
C ARG A 136 9.11 -15.14 -3.94
N TYR A 137 9.17 -13.83 -4.11
CA TYR A 137 8.59 -13.14 -5.27
C TYR A 137 9.64 -12.54 -6.22
N LEU A 138 10.64 -11.81 -5.71
CA LEU A 138 11.54 -11.02 -6.55
C LEU A 138 12.84 -11.75 -6.91
N ARG A 139 13.36 -12.56 -6.00
CA ARG A 139 14.55 -13.41 -6.18
C ARG A 139 15.81 -12.64 -6.62
N LEU A 140 15.93 -11.40 -6.13
CA LEU A 140 17.07 -10.53 -6.43
C LEU A 140 18.21 -10.75 -5.43
N SER A 141 19.46 -10.48 -5.84
CA SER A 141 20.55 -10.32 -4.88
C SER A 141 20.28 -9.12 -3.96
N ALA A 142 20.89 -9.07 -2.80
CA ALA A 142 20.74 -7.93 -1.88
C ALA A 142 21.19 -6.61 -2.52
N GLU A 143 22.23 -6.65 -3.33
CA GLU A 143 22.75 -5.49 -4.06
C GLU A 143 21.80 -5.01 -5.16
N ASP A 144 21.26 -5.95 -5.96
CA ASP A 144 20.29 -5.63 -7.03
C ASP A 144 18.99 -5.08 -6.45
N LEU A 145 18.50 -5.67 -5.34
CA LEU A 145 17.32 -5.22 -4.64
C LEU A 145 17.48 -3.76 -4.18
N ALA A 146 18.58 -3.46 -3.48
CA ALA A 146 18.87 -2.13 -2.99
C ALA A 146 19.03 -1.11 -4.13
N THR A 147 19.81 -1.46 -5.16
CA THR A 147 20.03 -0.62 -6.33
C THR A 147 18.71 -0.28 -7.03
N ARG A 148 17.85 -1.28 -7.21
CA ARG A 148 16.55 -1.09 -7.84
C ARG A 148 15.62 -0.23 -6.99
N VAL A 149 15.59 -0.42 -5.66
CA VAL A 149 14.81 0.41 -4.72
C VAL A 149 15.27 1.86 -4.79
N VAL A 150 16.57 2.12 -4.65
CA VAL A 150 17.16 3.46 -4.72
C VAL A 150 16.78 4.16 -6.02
N ARG A 151 16.96 3.50 -7.15
CA ARG A 151 16.59 4.05 -8.46
C ARG A 151 15.12 4.46 -8.54
N ASP A 152 14.22 3.57 -8.11
CA ASP A 152 12.79 3.81 -8.21
C ASP A 152 12.30 4.91 -7.25
N LEU A 153 12.90 5.02 -6.06
CA LEU A 153 12.58 6.10 -5.09
C LEU A 153 13.06 7.46 -5.60
N LEU A 154 14.29 7.52 -6.13
CA LEU A 154 14.81 8.75 -6.73
C LEU A 154 13.99 9.20 -7.94
N ALA A 155 13.54 8.29 -8.80
CA ALA A 155 12.67 8.60 -9.94
C ALA A 155 11.31 9.20 -9.51
N ARG A 156 10.89 8.97 -8.26
CA ARG A 156 9.68 9.54 -7.65
C ARG A 156 9.94 10.82 -6.85
N GLY A 157 11.17 11.33 -6.87
CA GLY A 157 11.56 12.55 -6.16
C GLY A 157 11.82 12.37 -4.66
N VAL A 158 11.91 11.12 -4.19
CA VAL A 158 12.31 10.84 -2.80
C VAL A 158 13.79 11.20 -2.65
N LYS A 159 14.12 11.97 -1.64
CA LYS A 159 15.51 12.33 -1.30
C LYS A 159 16.07 11.25 -0.37
N LEU A 160 17.18 10.66 -0.79
CA LEU A 160 17.96 9.69 -0.03
C LEU A 160 19.24 10.35 0.46
#